data_fd294bed5ff072a5095415f31756acab
#
_entry.id   fd294bed5ff072a5095415f31756acab
#
_cell.length_a   1.000
_cell.length_b   1.000
_cell.length_c   1.000
_cell.angle_alpha   90.00
_cell.angle_beta   90.00
_cell.angle_gamma   90.00
#
_symmetry.space_group_name_H-M   'P 1'
#
loop_
_entity.id
_entity.type
_entity.pdbx_description
1 polymer ?
#
loop_
_entity_poly.entity_id
_entity_poly.type
_entity_poly.pdbx_seq_one_letter_code
_entity_poly.pdbx_strand_id
1 'polypeptide(L)'
;MKITSFVLPFLVAANTSAADLVLVGKDTPPVPIIVFKDAPPRTREVANVLAGYIEKMSGKRPLVMLGASDPTPAGAIWIGVQPEVKTLFPKVDFDFKHPEEIVIAANEKHVVIAGRDRWDPARPDIETKEGVIKGVQQEYGTINAVYTFLQDQLGVRWLWPGELGEDVPQSDYIAIRAPFEYRHHPQLRARGNMFNFSSLGNKGYGRSHEWTMRQRLQLCSLGIEGGHGFGDWWERYHEKYPEVFALQPDGTRSGHPNPHNAKLCMSNPKVWELWLEGVAEELKNDPHRTVFNASPNDGWASGHCVCEKCSAWDHPEGEPRVFNWFHLN
;
A
#
# COMPACT_ATOMS: atom_id res chain seq x y z
N MET A 1 -2.01 -7.07 -72.30
CA MET A 1 -1.94 -6.26 -71.06
C MET A 1 -3.07 -6.75 -70.13
N LYS A 2 -2.74 -7.60 -69.12
CA LYS A 2 -3.75 -8.16 -68.19
C LYS A 2 -3.77 -7.27 -66.95
N ILE A 3 -4.91 -6.64 -66.67
CA ILE A 3 -5.16 -5.82 -65.47
C ILE A 3 -5.64 -6.78 -64.40
N THR A 4 -4.80 -6.99 -63.37
CA THR A 4 -5.16 -7.77 -62.19
C THR A 4 -5.78 -6.81 -61.16
N SER A 5 -7.10 -6.95 -60.95
CA SER A 5 -7.81 -6.21 -59.91
C SER A 5 -7.46 -6.76 -58.54
N PHE A 6 -6.83 -5.94 -57.70
CA PHE A 6 -6.65 -6.22 -56.29
C PHE A 6 -7.91 -5.80 -55.53
N VAL A 7 -8.62 -6.75 -54.96
CA VAL A 7 -9.70 -6.49 -54.00
C VAL A 7 -9.08 -6.41 -52.62
N LEU A 8 -9.03 -5.23 -52.03
CA LEU A 8 -8.67 -5.04 -50.61
C LEU A 8 -9.85 -5.48 -49.73
N PRO A 9 -9.65 -6.38 -48.77
CA PRO A 9 -10.70 -6.66 -47.80
C PRO A 9 -10.89 -5.46 -46.85
N PHE A 10 -12.08 -4.89 -46.85
CA PHE A 10 -12.50 -3.94 -45.83
C PHE A 10 -12.60 -4.68 -44.49
N LEU A 11 -11.68 -4.43 -43.59
CA LEU A 11 -11.84 -4.78 -42.18
C LEU A 11 -12.91 -3.85 -41.58
N VAL A 12 -14.10 -4.38 -41.38
CA VAL A 12 -15.14 -3.73 -40.58
C VAL A 12 -14.68 -3.87 -39.13
N ALA A 13 -14.10 -2.80 -38.58
CA ALA A 13 -13.91 -2.68 -37.15
C ALA A 13 -15.31 -2.66 -36.48
N ALA A 14 -15.65 -3.72 -35.80
CA ALA A 14 -16.85 -3.75 -34.98
C ALA A 14 -16.67 -2.68 -33.87
N ASN A 15 -17.29 -1.51 -34.05
CA ASN A 15 -17.47 -0.54 -32.99
C ASN A 15 -18.41 -1.15 -31.95
N THR A 16 -17.87 -1.74 -30.91
CA THR A 16 -18.64 -2.10 -29.70
C THR A 16 -19.09 -0.79 -29.05
N SER A 17 -20.33 -0.40 -29.29
CA SER A 17 -20.95 0.72 -28.59
C SER A 17 -20.98 0.41 -27.09
N ALA A 18 -20.40 1.30 -26.29
CA ALA A 18 -20.50 1.17 -24.84
C ALA A 18 -21.97 1.23 -24.41
N ALA A 19 -22.41 0.22 -23.67
CA ALA A 19 -23.75 0.12 -23.12
C ALA A 19 -23.69 0.23 -21.57
N ASP A 20 -24.82 0.49 -20.95
CA ASP A 20 -24.87 0.51 -19.50
C ASP A 20 -24.99 -0.91 -18.95
N LEU A 21 -24.03 -1.30 -18.09
CA LEU A 21 -24.12 -2.49 -17.25
C LEU A 21 -24.79 -2.13 -15.93
N VAL A 22 -25.99 -2.66 -15.71
CA VAL A 22 -26.78 -2.36 -14.51
C VAL A 22 -26.31 -3.24 -13.35
N LEU A 23 -25.82 -2.60 -12.28
CA LEU A 23 -25.43 -3.23 -11.02
C LEU A 23 -26.57 -3.28 -10.01
N VAL A 24 -27.41 -2.23 -9.99
CA VAL A 24 -28.61 -2.13 -9.18
C VAL A 24 -29.74 -1.56 -10.03
N GLY A 25 -30.76 -2.33 -10.27
CA GLY A 25 -31.97 -1.86 -10.97
C GLY A 25 -33.00 -1.35 -9.98
N LYS A 26 -33.99 -0.55 -10.47
CA LYS A 26 -35.06 0.01 -9.62
C LYS A 26 -35.87 -1.10 -8.94
N ASP A 27 -36.29 -2.09 -9.72
CA ASP A 27 -37.20 -3.14 -9.27
C ASP A 27 -36.54 -4.54 -9.23
N THR A 28 -35.23 -4.59 -9.41
CA THR A 28 -34.47 -5.85 -9.38
C THR A 28 -33.46 -5.85 -8.22
N PRO A 29 -33.14 -7.01 -7.66
CA PRO A 29 -32.08 -7.10 -6.67
C PRO A 29 -30.72 -6.70 -7.30
N PRO A 30 -29.78 -6.21 -6.48
CA PRO A 30 -28.42 -5.96 -6.94
C PRO A 30 -27.77 -7.25 -7.48
N VAL A 31 -26.87 -7.11 -8.45
CA VAL A 31 -26.03 -8.25 -8.85
C VAL A 31 -25.17 -8.71 -7.67
N PRO A 32 -24.95 -10.03 -7.51
CA PRO A 32 -24.16 -10.54 -6.40
C PRO A 32 -22.68 -10.14 -6.54
N ILE A 33 -22.00 -10.07 -5.39
CA ILE A 33 -20.55 -9.92 -5.29
C ILE A 33 -19.96 -11.29 -4.97
N ILE A 34 -19.06 -11.79 -5.80
CA ILE A 34 -18.43 -13.11 -5.65
C ILE A 34 -16.96 -12.90 -5.31
N VAL A 35 -16.54 -13.37 -4.15
CA VAL A 35 -15.16 -13.30 -3.68
C VAL A 35 -14.51 -14.65 -3.89
N PHE A 36 -13.24 -14.66 -4.29
CA PHE A 36 -12.45 -15.87 -4.36
C PHE A 36 -12.41 -16.56 -2.99
N LYS A 37 -12.74 -17.86 -2.95
CA LYS A 37 -12.87 -18.61 -1.68
C LYS A 37 -11.58 -18.65 -0.85
N ASP A 38 -10.42 -18.64 -1.54
CA ASP A 38 -9.10 -18.67 -0.91
C ASP A 38 -8.48 -17.27 -0.79
N ALA A 39 -9.29 -16.20 -0.92
CA ALA A 39 -8.84 -14.84 -0.79
C ALA A 39 -8.31 -14.54 0.63
N PRO A 40 -7.27 -13.71 0.75
CA PRO A 40 -6.81 -13.22 2.05
C PRO A 40 -7.92 -12.59 2.88
N PRO A 41 -7.86 -12.63 4.22
CA PRO A 41 -8.92 -12.09 5.07
C PRO A 41 -9.34 -10.66 4.73
N ARG A 42 -8.38 -9.78 4.50
CA ARG A 42 -8.63 -8.37 4.13
C ARG A 42 -9.33 -8.23 2.77
N THR A 43 -9.03 -9.11 1.82
CA THR A 43 -9.70 -9.15 0.51
C THR A 43 -11.15 -9.61 0.64
N ARG A 44 -11.46 -10.49 1.62
CA ARG A 44 -12.85 -10.85 1.93
C ARG A 44 -13.61 -9.70 2.59
N GLU A 45 -12.96 -8.98 3.51
CA GLU A 45 -13.55 -7.81 4.15
C GLU A 45 -13.93 -6.73 3.15
N VAL A 46 -13.06 -6.43 2.17
CA VAL A 46 -13.33 -5.36 1.20
C VAL A 46 -14.53 -5.64 0.30
N ALA A 47 -14.90 -6.90 0.09
CA ALA A 47 -16.14 -7.25 -0.61
C ALA A 47 -17.38 -6.80 0.18
N ASN A 48 -17.35 -6.93 1.51
CA ASN A 48 -18.40 -6.41 2.38
C ASN A 48 -18.42 -4.89 2.43
N VAL A 49 -17.25 -4.24 2.32
CA VAL A 49 -17.15 -2.79 2.18
C VAL A 49 -17.84 -2.34 0.89
N LEU A 50 -17.55 -2.98 -0.25
CA LEU A 50 -18.22 -2.69 -1.52
C LEU A 50 -19.73 -2.85 -1.42
N ALA A 51 -20.21 -3.97 -0.85
CA ALA A 51 -21.63 -4.21 -0.62
C ALA A 51 -22.27 -3.12 0.25
N GLY A 52 -21.57 -2.68 1.29
CA GLY A 52 -22.03 -1.60 2.19
C GLY A 52 -22.14 -0.23 1.50
N TYR A 53 -21.21 0.11 0.60
CA TYR A 53 -21.32 1.35 -0.18
C TYR A 53 -22.44 1.29 -1.21
N ILE A 54 -22.64 0.17 -1.90
CA ILE A 54 -23.78 -0.01 -2.80
C ILE A 54 -25.09 0.11 -2.03
N GLU A 55 -25.17 -0.45 -0.82
CA GLU A 55 -26.33 -0.30 0.07
C GLU A 55 -26.53 1.16 0.52
N LYS A 56 -25.47 1.86 0.93
CA LYS A 56 -25.53 3.29 1.26
C LYS A 56 -26.07 4.12 0.10
N MET A 57 -25.68 3.79 -1.14
CA MET A 57 -26.09 4.50 -2.35
C MET A 57 -27.55 4.22 -2.72
N SER A 58 -27.98 2.95 -2.64
CA SER A 58 -29.22 2.50 -3.27
C SER A 58 -30.31 2.02 -2.29
N GLY A 59 -29.96 1.86 -1.02
CA GLY A 59 -30.81 1.19 -0.05
C GLY A 59 -30.89 -0.34 -0.21
N LYS A 60 -30.17 -0.92 -1.19
CA LYS A 60 -30.19 -2.35 -1.51
C LYS A 60 -28.81 -2.96 -1.36
N ARG A 61 -28.67 -3.94 -0.48
CA ARG A 61 -27.40 -4.62 -0.24
C ARG A 61 -27.18 -5.80 -1.18
N PRO A 62 -26.08 -5.86 -1.96
CA PRO A 62 -25.70 -7.04 -2.72
C PRO A 62 -25.44 -8.25 -1.83
N LEU A 63 -25.79 -9.44 -2.30
CA LEU A 63 -25.38 -10.69 -1.67
C LEU A 63 -23.88 -10.89 -1.89
N VAL A 64 -23.11 -11.11 -0.82
CA VAL A 64 -21.68 -11.45 -0.89
C VAL A 64 -21.52 -12.96 -0.74
N MET A 65 -20.89 -13.59 -1.72
CA MET A 65 -20.70 -15.04 -1.82
C MET A 65 -19.23 -15.41 -1.84
N LEU A 66 -18.84 -16.50 -1.17
CA LEU A 66 -17.48 -17.06 -1.24
C LEU A 66 -17.45 -18.16 -2.33
N GLY A 67 -16.74 -17.88 -3.41
CA GLY A 67 -16.69 -18.74 -4.59
C GLY A 67 -17.94 -18.64 -5.47
N ALA A 68 -17.82 -19.07 -6.71
CA ALA A 68 -18.94 -19.11 -7.65
C ALA A 68 -19.95 -20.18 -7.25
N SER A 69 -21.23 -19.91 -7.53
CA SER A 69 -22.29 -20.93 -7.47
C SER A 69 -22.34 -21.71 -8.77
N ASP A 70 -22.99 -22.88 -8.72
CA ASP A 70 -23.36 -23.64 -9.91
C ASP A 70 -24.90 -23.65 -9.98
N PRO A 71 -25.51 -23.09 -11.02
CA PRO A 71 -24.88 -22.36 -12.14
C PRO A 71 -24.32 -21.00 -11.75
N THR A 72 -23.31 -20.55 -12.51
CA THR A 72 -22.75 -19.20 -12.38
C THR A 72 -23.84 -18.15 -12.60
N PRO A 73 -23.93 -17.09 -11.77
CA PRO A 73 -24.89 -16.02 -11.94
C PRO A 73 -24.81 -15.36 -13.32
N ALA A 74 -25.97 -14.97 -13.87
CA ALA A 74 -26.05 -14.32 -15.17
C ALA A 74 -25.32 -12.97 -15.25
N GLY A 75 -25.13 -12.30 -14.10
CA GLY A 75 -24.35 -11.09 -13.91
C GLY A 75 -23.81 -11.06 -12.48
N ALA A 76 -22.60 -10.55 -12.28
CA ALA A 76 -21.97 -10.47 -10.98
C ALA A 76 -20.78 -9.49 -10.97
N ILE A 77 -20.43 -9.02 -9.76
CA ILE A 77 -19.14 -8.36 -9.47
C ILE A 77 -18.20 -9.40 -8.86
N TRP A 78 -17.08 -9.63 -9.50
CA TRP A 78 -16.07 -10.62 -9.11
C TRP A 78 -14.91 -9.93 -8.39
N ILE A 79 -14.61 -10.35 -7.17
CA ILE A 79 -13.50 -9.82 -6.36
C ILE A 79 -12.36 -10.84 -6.33
N GLY A 80 -11.21 -10.44 -6.89
CA GLY A 80 -10.05 -11.30 -7.06
C GLY A 80 -10.13 -12.22 -8.28
N VAL A 81 -9.00 -12.83 -8.64
CA VAL A 81 -8.88 -13.73 -9.80
C VAL A 81 -9.22 -15.15 -9.38
N GLN A 82 -10.26 -15.71 -9.97
CA GLN A 82 -10.69 -17.09 -9.79
C GLN A 82 -10.93 -17.76 -11.16
N PRO A 83 -11.04 -19.08 -11.26
CA PRO A 83 -11.07 -19.79 -12.55
C PRO A 83 -12.15 -19.27 -13.50
N GLU A 84 -13.34 -18.99 -13.01
CA GLU A 84 -14.48 -18.49 -13.78
C GLU A 84 -14.17 -17.13 -14.42
N VAL A 85 -13.45 -16.26 -13.71
CA VAL A 85 -13.08 -14.92 -14.19
C VAL A 85 -12.26 -15.00 -15.47
N LYS A 86 -11.31 -15.94 -15.55
CA LYS A 86 -10.48 -16.13 -16.76
C LYS A 86 -11.32 -16.52 -17.98
N THR A 87 -12.39 -17.29 -17.77
CA THR A 87 -13.34 -17.68 -18.82
C THR A 87 -14.25 -16.52 -19.23
N LEU A 88 -14.73 -15.74 -18.26
CA LEU A 88 -15.61 -14.60 -18.49
C LEU A 88 -14.89 -13.40 -19.12
N PHE A 89 -13.57 -13.28 -18.90
CA PHE A 89 -12.73 -12.19 -19.38
C PHE A 89 -11.49 -12.73 -20.13
N PRO A 90 -11.66 -13.46 -21.25
CA PRO A 90 -10.55 -14.15 -21.90
C PRO A 90 -9.50 -13.24 -22.56
N LYS A 91 -9.80 -11.95 -22.69
CA LYS A 91 -8.88 -10.94 -23.26
C LYS A 91 -8.14 -10.14 -22.20
N VAL A 92 -8.54 -10.25 -20.91
CA VAL A 92 -7.91 -9.53 -19.81
C VAL A 92 -6.72 -10.33 -19.32
N ASP A 93 -5.55 -9.69 -19.25
CA ASP A 93 -4.35 -10.28 -18.66
C ASP A 93 -4.42 -10.19 -17.14
N PHE A 94 -4.43 -11.33 -16.46
CA PHE A 94 -4.40 -11.43 -15.01
C PHE A 94 -3.02 -11.82 -14.46
N ASP A 95 -1.97 -11.74 -15.27
CA ASP A 95 -0.59 -11.93 -14.84
C ASP A 95 -0.01 -10.57 -14.40
N PHE A 96 -0.17 -10.26 -13.12
CA PHE A 96 0.27 -9.01 -12.52
C PHE A 96 1.79 -8.95 -12.43
N LYS A 97 2.41 -7.97 -13.08
CA LYS A 97 3.87 -7.80 -13.15
C LYS A 97 4.42 -6.95 -12.01
N HIS A 98 3.61 -6.02 -11.49
CA HIS A 98 4.05 -5.04 -10.51
C HIS A 98 3.40 -5.26 -9.15
N PRO A 99 4.08 -4.94 -8.03
CA PRO A 99 3.45 -4.94 -6.71
C PRO A 99 2.19 -4.07 -6.67
N GLU A 100 1.13 -4.60 -6.06
CA GLU A 100 -0.16 -3.92 -5.92
C GLU A 100 -0.78 -3.46 -7.26
N GLU A 101 -0.37 -4.08 -8.37
CA GLU A 101 -1.01 -3.85 -9.67
C GLU A 101 -2.48 -4.25 -9.61
N ILE A 102 -3.34 -3.43 -10.21
CA ILE A 102 -4.78 -3.64 -10.23
C ILE A 102 -5.30 -3.76 -11.66
N VAL A 103 -6.38 -4.51 -11.81
CA VAL A 103 -7.22 -4.52 -13.00
C VAL A 103 -8.69 -4.42 -12.60
N ILE A 104 -9.41 -3.55 -13.28
CA ILE A 104 -10.87 -3.42 -13.19
C ILE A 104 -11.38 -3.52 -14.61
N ALA A 105 -12.17 -4.55 -14.90
CA ALA A 105 -12.73 -4.70 -16.22
C ALA A 105 -14.22 -5.04 -16.15
N ALA A 106 -14.96 -4.60 -17.14
CA ALA A 106 -16.37 -4.94 -17.30
C ALA A 106 -16.64 -5.43 -18.72
N ASN A 107 -17.54 -6.40 -18.82
CA ASN A 107 -18.19 -6.78 -20.05
C ASN A 107 -19.69 -6.51 -19.93
N GLU A 108 -20.49 -7.00 -20.84
CA GLU A 108 -21.94 -6.74 -20.88
C GLU A 108 -22.70 -7.25 -19.65
N LYS A 109 -22.15 -8.15 -18.83
CA LYS A 109 -22.84 -8.84 -17.73
C LYS A 109 -22.07 -8.85 -16.43
N HIS A 110 -20.77 -8.77 -16.47
CA HIS A 110 -19.90 -8.97 -15.31
C HIS A 110 -18.90 -7.85 -15.16
N VAL A 111 -18.52 -7.60 -13.90
CA VAL A 111 -17.37 -6.77 -13.54
C VAL A 111 -16.36 -7.66 -12.83
N VAL A 112 -15.08 -7.50 -13.13
CA VAL A 112 -13.98 -8.05 -12.33
C VAL A 112 -13.18 -6.92 -11.71
N ILE A 113 -12.93 -7.05 -10.41
CA ILE A 113 -12.14 -6.11 -9.60
C ILE A 113 -11.05 -6.95 -8.94
N ALA A 114 -9.83 -6.86 -9.42
CA ALA A 114 -8.74 -7.72 -8.96
C ALA A 114 -7.42 -6.96 -8.91
N GLY A 115 -6.49 -7.49 -8.16
CA GLY A 115 -5.15 -6.96 -8.11
C GLY A 115 -4.18 -7.98 -7.51
N ARG A 116 -2.90 -7.66 -7.57
CA ARG A 116 -1.87 -8.47 -6.98
C ARG A 116 -1.92 -8.31 -5.46
N ASP A 117 -2.33 -9.40 -4.80
CA ASP A 117 -2.32 -9.53 -3.36
C ASP A 117 -1.14 -10.41 -2.94
N ARG A 118 -0.51 -10.08 -1.83
CA ARG A 118 0.50 -10.92 -1.20
C ARG A 118 0.16 -11.10 0.26
N TRP A 119 -0.13 -12.32 0.61
CA TRP A 119 -0.48 -12.74 1.95
C TRP A 119 0.57 -13.72 2.48
N ASP A 120 1.06 -13.49 3.69
CA ASP A 120 1.97 -14.40 4.38
C ASP A 120 1.32 -14.94 5.65
N PRO A 121 0.77 -16.16 5.62
CA PRO A 121 0.13 -16.77 6.78
C PRO A 121 1.12 -17.22 7.86
N ALA A 122 2.41 -17.31 7.54
CA ALA A 122 3.45 -17.76 8.48
C ALA A 122 3.96 -16.63 9.38
N ARG A 123 3.66 -15.37 9.05
CA ARG A 123 3.99 -14.24 9.91
C ARG A 123 3.11 -14.23 11.16
N PRO A 124 3.65 -13.78 12.30
CA PRO A 124 2.89 -13.72 13.53
C PRO A 124 1.65 -12.86 13.38
N ASP A 125 0.60 -13.25 14.09
CA ASP A 125 -0.64 -12.52 14.16
C ASP A 125 -0.39 -11.11 14.74
N ILE A 126 -1.10 -10.12 14.19
CA ILE A 126 -1.05 -8.76 14.72
C ILE A 126 -2.28 -8.58 15.63
N GLU A 127 -2.02 -8.32 16.91
CA GLU A 127 -3.07 -7.89 17.83
C GLU A 127 -3.50 -6.46 17.53
N THR A 128 -4.77 -6.28 17.31
CA THR A 128 -5.39 -4.97 17.14
C THR A 128 -6.48 -4.77 18.19
N LYS A 129 -6.97 -3.55 18.36
CA LYS A 129 -8.10 -3.27 19.26
C LYS A 129 -9.41 -3.94 18.82
N GLU A 130 -9.49 -4.30 17.54
CA GLU A 130 -10.66 -4.95 16.93
C GLU A 130 -10.54 -6.47 16.88
N GLY A 131 -9.39 -7.03 17.31
CA GLY A 131 -9.14 -8.46 17.32
C GLY A 131 -7.81 -8.85 16.71
N VAL A 132 -7.59 -10.15 16.57
CA VAL A 132 -6.35 -10.71 16.03
C VAL A 132 -6.46 -10.82 14.51
N ILE A 133 -5.52 -10.19 13.79
CA ILE A 133 -5.33 -10.39 12.35
C ILE A 133 -4.31 -11.51 12.18
N LYS A 134 -4.76 -12.63 11.64
CA LYS A 134 -3.90 -13.78 11.38
C LYS A 134 -3.04 -13.57 10.15
N GLY A 135 -1.73 -13.69 10.31
CA GLY A 135 -0.76 -13.46 9.27
C GLY A 135 -0.67 -11.98 8.84
N VAL A 136 0.12 -11.67 7.84
CA VAL A 136 0.31 -10.29 7.34
C VAL A 136 0.06 -10.20 5.85
N GLN A 137 -0.83 -9.31 5.45
CA GLN A 137 -0.98 -8.93 4.06
C GLN A 137 0.09 -7.89 3.71
N GLN A 138 0.88 -8.18 2.67
CA GLN A 138 2.02 -7.36 2.25
C GLN A 138 1.73 -6.54 0.99
N GLU A 139 0.79 -7.00 0.15
CA GLU A 139 0.33 -6.29 -1.03
C GLU A 139 -1.20 -6.30 -1.04
N TYR A 140 -1.79 -5.16 -1.38
CA TYR A 140 -3.23 -4.88 -1.23
C TYR A 140 -3.88 -4.55 -2.58
N GLY A 141 -3.44 -5.20 -3.66
CA GLY A 141 -3.91 -4.88 -5.01
C GLY A 141 -5.42 -4.95 -5.15
N THR A 142 -6.07 -6.05 -4.74
CA THR A 142 -7.53 -6.20 -4.85
C THR A 142 -8.28 -5.18 -3.99
N ILE A 143 -7.78 -4.87 -2.79
CA ILE A 143 -8.37 -3.83 -1.92
C ILE A 143 -8.28 -2.47 -2.60
N ASN A 144 -7.12 -2.13 -3.15
CA ASN A 144 -6.90 -0.89 -3.89
C ASN A 144 -7.81 -0.80 -5.12
N ALA A 145 -8.02 -1.92 -5.83
CA ALA A 145 -8.93 -2.00 -6.96
C ALA A 145 -10.39 -1.70 -6.56
N VAL A 146 -10.85 -2.24 -5.41
CA VAL A 146 -12.21 -1.97 -4.91
C VAL A 146 -12.39 -0.50 -4.55
N TYR A 147 -11.45 0.12 -3.85
CA TYR A 147 -11.54 1.55 -3.54
C TYR A 147 -11.44 2.43 -4.79
N THR A 148 -10.65 2.02 -5.78
CA THR A 148 -10.59 2.69 -7.09
C THR A 148 -11.93 2.58 -7.82
N PHE A 149 -12.55 1.40 -7.84
CA PHE A 149 -13.86 1.19 -8.43
C PHE A 149 -14.95 2.04 -7.76
N LEU A 150 -14.98 2.07 -6.43
CA LEU A 150 -15.92 2.91 -5.66
C LEU A 150 -15.75 4.39 -6.02
N GLN A 151 -14.51 4.86 -6.13
CA GLN A 151 -14.20 6.25 -6.43
C GLN A 151 -14.49 6.63 -7.88
N ASP A 152 -14.01 5.83 -8.84
CA ASP A 152 -13.95 6.23 -10.24
C ASP A 152 -15.20 5.79 -11.02
N GLN A 153 -15.84 4.69 -10.63
CA GLN A 153 -17.04 4.19 -11.29
C GLN A 153 -18.32 4.54 -10.55
N LEU A 154 -18.27 4.58 -9.21
CA LEU A 154 -19.48 4.83 -8.40
C LEU A 154 -19.51 6.24 -7.78
N GLY A 155 -18.48 7.04 -7.93
CA GLY A 155 -18.45 8.44 -7.51
C GLY A 155 -18.28 8.69 -6.00
N VAL A 156 -17.98 7.65 -5.22
CA VAL A 156 -17.73 7.80 -3.77
C VAL A 156 -16.47 8.62 -3.51
N ARG A 157 -16.50 9.51 -2.53
CA ARG A 157 -15.32 10.32 -2.12
C ARG A 157 -15.10 10.24 -0.62
N TRP A 158 -13.85 10.25 -0.22
CA TRP A 158 -13.42 10.25 1.19
C TRP A 158 -12.52 11.47 1.43
N LEU A 159 -13.13 12.61 1.72
CA LEU A 159 -12.45 13.90 1.86
C LEU A 159 -11.76 14.05 3.20
N TRP A 160 -12.25 13.33 4.24
CA TRP A 160 -11.75 13.39 5.61
C TRP A 160 -11.98 12.04 6.32
N PRO A 161 -11.20 11.68 7.34
CA PRO A 161 -11.44 10.48 8.14
C PRO A 161 -12.80 10.50 8.86
N GLY A 162 -13.56 9.41 8.73
CA GLY A 162 -14.87 9.24 9.35
C GLY A 162 -16.03 9.70 8.47
N GLU A 163 -17.24 9.55 8.98
CA GLU A 163 -18.49 9.74 8.23
C GLU A 163 -18.67 11.16 7.68
N LEU A 164 -18.22 12.17 8.41
CA LEU A 164 -18.29 13.57 7.96
C LEU A 164 -17.49 13.84 6.68
N GLY A 165 -16.52 12.99 6.38
CA GLY A 165 -15.71 13.10 5.17
C GLY A 165 -16.17 12.21 4.03
N GLU A 166 -17.23 11.43 4.21
CA GLU A 166 -17.77 10.56 3.17
C GLU A 166 -18.80 11.32 2.32
N ASP A 167 -18.54 11.38 1.03
CA ASP A 167 -19.51 11.80 0.02
C ASP A 167 -19.93 10.55 -0.77
N VAL A 168 -21.20 10.14 -0.60
CA VAL A 168 -21.77 8.93 -1.18
C VAL A 168 -22.98 9.30 -2.00
N PRO A 169 -22.88 9.23 -3.35
CA PRO A 169 -24.02 9.52 -4.22
C PRO A 169 -25.22 8.64 -3.91
N GLN A 170 -26.41 9.23 -3.91
CA GLN A 170 -27.65 8.49 -3.68
C GLN A 170 -28.34 8.19 -5.02
N SER A 171 -28.67 6.92 -5.27
CA SER A 171 -29.36 6.50 -6.49
C SER A 171 -30.00 5.12 -6.29
N ASP A 172 -31.27 4.99 -6.62
CA ASP A 172 -31.98 3.70 -6.68
C ASP A 172 -31.64 2.85 -7.92
N TYR A 173 -30.83 3.43 -8.83
CA TYR A 173 -30.33 2.80 -10.04
C TYR A 173 -28.83 3.05 -10.18
N ILE A 174 -28.04 1.99 -10.19
CA ILE A 174 -26.58 2.06 -10.35
C ILE A 174 -26.19 1.30 -11.60
N ALA A 175 -25.59 2.00 -12.54
CA ALA A 175 -25.05 1.41 -13.77
C ALA A 175 -23.66 1.99 -14.09
N ILE A 176 -22.86 1.22 -14.79
CA ILE A 176 -21.54 1.64 -15.27
C ILE A 176 -21.44 1.44 -16.77
N ARG A 177 -20.62 2.23 -17.45
CA ARG A 177 -20.35 2.06 -18.87
C ARG A 177 -19.52 0.80 -19.11
N ALA A 178 -19.94 -0.08 -20.01
CA ALA A 178 -19.23 -1.30 -20.40
C ALA A 178 -19.27 -1.49 -21.93
N PRO A 179 -18.31 -2.19 -22.56
CA PRO A 179 -17.14 -2.78 -21.91
C PRO A 179 -16.04 -1.76 -21.62
N PHE A 180 -15.21 -2.05 -20.60
CA PHE A 180 -13.98 -1.32 -20.36
C PHE A 180 -12.94 -2.21 -19.66
N GLU A 181 -11.67 -1.79 -19.73
CA GLU A 181 -10.57 -2.29 -18.91
C GLU A 181 -9.75 -1.11 -18.40
N TYR A 182 -9.49 -1.11 -17.10
CA TYR A 182 -8.59 -0.17 -16.42
C TYR A 182 -7.51 -0.98 -15.71
N ARG A 183 -6.26 -0.62 -15.96
CA ARG A 183 -5.08 -1.23 -15.33
C ARG A 183 -4.19 -0.14 -14.76
N HIS A 184 -3.69 -0.35 -13.57
CA HIS A 184 -2.80 0.59 -12.91
C HIS A 184 -1.88 -0.14 -11.93
N HIS A 185 -0.70 0.41 -11.72
CA HIS A 185 0.17 0.04 -10.60
C HIS A 185 0.78 1.30 -9.97
N PRO A 186 0.99 1.30 -8.65
CA PRO A 186 1.61 2.45 -7.99
C PRO A 186 3.08 2.55 -8.38
N GLN A 187 3.52 3.77 -8.70
CA GLN A 187 4.93 4.06 -8.99
C GLN A 187 5.79 4.03 -7.73
N LEU A 188 5.21 4.40 -6.59
CA LEU A 188 5.85 4.35 -5.27
C LEU A 188 5.25 3.22 -4.46
N ARG A 189 6.10 2.32 -3.96
CA ARG A 189 5.66 1.20 -3.10
C ARG A 189 5.36 1.67 -1.68
N ALA A 190 6.17 2.58 -1.13
CA ALA A 190 5.93 3.18 0.17
C ALA A 190 5.10 4.46 0.00
N ARG A 191 3.85 4.43 0.44
CA ARG A 191 2.89 5.51 0.30
C ARG A 191 2.26 5.82 1.66
N GLY A 192 3.09 6.23 2.61
CA GLY A 192 2.63 6.65 3.92
C GLY A 192 2.11 8.09 3.90
N ASN A 193 1.21 8.40 4.82
CA ASN A 193 0.93 9.77 5.15
C ASN A 193 1.67 10.15 6.42
N MET A 194 2.17 11.37 6.46
CA MET A 194 2.79 11.95 7.67
C MET A 194 1.74 12.62 8.57
N PHE A 195 0.46 12.58 8.20
CA PHE A 195 -0.59 13.20 8.98
C PHE A 195 -0.93 12.32 10.19
N ASN A 196 -0.55 12.79 11.34
CA ASN A 196 -0.94 12.19 12.60
C ASN A 196 -2.30 12.75 13.01
N PHE A 197 -3.37 12.00 12.75
CA PHE A 197 -4.72 12.35 13.22
C PHE A 197 -4.95 11.97 14.68
N SER A 198 -3.90 11.82 15.49
CA SER A 198 -3.98 11.54 16.92
C SER A 198 -4.78 12.59 17.69
N SER A 199 -4.82 13.83 17.18
CA SER A 199 -5.64 14.91 17.73
C SER A 199 -7.15 14.63 17.68
N LEU A 200 -7.60 13.65 16.90
CA LEU A 200 -8.99 13.18 16.84
C LEU A 200 -9.34 12.22 17.99
N GLY A 201 -8.44 12.07 18.96
CA GLY A 201 -8.58 11.20 20.13
C GLY A 201 -8.40 9.70 19.79
N ASN A 202 -8.50 8.83 20.81
CA ASN A 202 -8.30 7.38 20.66
C ASN A 202 -9.22 6.73 19.61
N LYS A 203 -10.37 7.34 19.31
CA LYS A 203 -11.27 6.92 18.22
C LYS A 203 -10.79 7.37 16.83
N GLY A 204 -9.86 8.32 16.77
CA GLY A 204 -9.33 8.86 15.52
C GLY A 204 -8.31 7.96 14.84
N TYR A 205 -7.55 7.15 15.58
CA TYR A 205 -6.54 6.27 15.00
C TYR A 205 -7.13 5.22 14.04
N GLY A 206 -8.19 4.52 14.45
CA GLY A 206 -8.87 3.57 13.59
C GLY A 206 -9.46 4.23 12.33
N ARG A 207 -10.10 5.41 12.49
CA ARG A 207 -10.64 6.18 11.37
C ARG A 207 -9.56 6.68 10.43
N SER A 208 -8.40 7.08 10.95
CA SER A 208 -7.24 7.49 10.18
C SER A 208 -6.68 6.33 9.35
N HIS A 209 -6.56 5.14 9.94
CA HIS A 209 -6.09 3.95 9.24
C HIS A 209 -7.05 3.56 8.11
N GLU A 210 -8.35 3.53 8.36
CA GLU A 210 -9.36 3.22 7.37
C GLU A 210 -9.34 4.24 6.21
N TRP A 211 -9.24 5.53 6.53
CA TRP A 211 -9.13 6.57 5.52
C TRP A 211 -7.86 6.42 4.68
N THR A 212 -6.73 6.09 5.31
CA THR A 212 -5.46 5.80 4.63
C THR A 212 -5.60 4.65 3.64
N MET A 213 -6.31 3.57 4.02
CA MET A 213 -6.62 2.46 3.13
C MET A 213 -7.48 2.90 1.93
N ARG A 214 -8.52 3.69 2.18
CA ARG A 214 -9.40 4.25 1.14
C ARG A 214 -8.65 5.14 0.15
N GLN A 215 -7.61 5.84 0.60
CA GLN A 215 -6.72 6.65 -0.24
C GLN A 215 -5.58 5.85 -0.90
N ARG A 216 -5.54 4.51 -0.72
CA ARG A 216 -4.47 3.62 -1.23
C ARG A 216 -3.08 4.02 -0.72
N LEU A 217 -3.00 4.55 0.50
CA LEU A 217 -1.79 5.04 1.16
C LEU A 217 -1.29 4.02 2.20
N GLN A 218 -0.93 2.81 1.78
CA GLN A 218 -0.41 1.78 2.68
C GLN A 218 1.12 1.79 2.71
N LEU A 219 1.68 1.57 3.90
CA LEU A 219 3.12 1.40 4.12
C LEU A 219 3.54 -0.08 4.15
N CYS A 220 2.59 -0.97 4.20
CA CYS A 220 2.78 -2.33 4.72
C CYS A 220 3.68 -3.21 3.86
N SER A 221 3.81 -2.95 2.56
CA SER A 221 4.52 -3.85 1.65
C SER A 221 6.04 -3.88 1.85
N LEU A 222 6.61 -2.92 2.55
CA LEU A 222 8.06 -2.80 2.70
C LEU A 222 8.57 -2.95 4.13
N GLY A 223 7.67 -2.97 5.14
CA GLY A 223 8.09 -3.01 6.54
C GLY A 223 8.99 -1.84 6.92
N ILE A 224 8.74 -0.66 6.33
CA ILE A 224 9.52 0.54 6.65
C ILE A 224 9.15 0.99 8.05
N GLU A 225 10.10 0.91 8.94
CA GLU A 225 10.01 1.47 10.29
C GLU A 225 10.60 2.87 10.27
N GLY A 226 9.87 3.83 10.82
CA GLY A 226 10.37 5.18 11.08
C GLY A 226 11.08 5.25 12.43
N GLY A 227 11.78 6.34 12.67
CA GLY A 227 12.45 6.60 13.95
C GLY A 227 13.96 6.46 13.87
N HIS A 228 14.61 6.39 15.03
CA HIS A 228 16.06 6.35 15.15
C HIS A 228 16.59 4.93 15.04
N GLY A 229 17.45 4.66 14.05
CA GLY A 229 18.07 3.35 13.87
C GLY A 229 19.15 3.01 14.90
N PHE A 230 19.59 4.00 15.66
CA PHE A 230 20.73 3.89 16.57
C PHE A 230 20.40 4.38 18.00
N GLY A 231 19.11 4.37 18.37
CA GLY A 231 18.65 4.95 19.64
C GLY A 231 19.22 4.29 20.88
N ASP A 232 19.48 3.00 20.87
CA ASP A 232 20.03 2.21 21.98
C ASP A 232 21.55 2.01 21.91
N TRP A 233 22.20 2.60 20.91
CA TRP A 233 23.61 2.34 20.65
C TRP A 233 24.54 2.87 21.72
N TRP A 234 24.19 4.00 22.36
CA TRP A 234 25.00 4.53 23.46
C TRP A 234 25.08 3.52 24.61
N GLU A 235 23.96 2.99 25.06
CA GLU A 235 23.90 2.02 26.14
C GLU A 235 24.64 0.73 25.80
N ARG A 236 24.59 0.30 24.55
CA ARG A 236 25.19 -0.97 24.10
C ARG A 236 26.69 -0.89 23.86
N TYR A 237 27.20 0.25 23.41
CA TYR A 237 28.52 0.30 22.80
C TYR A 237 29.48 1.35 23.35
N HIS A 238 29.05 2.32 24.19
CA HIS A 238 29.92 3.44 24.59
C HIS A 238 31.14 3.00 25.41
N GLU A 239 31.04 1.92 26.18
CA GLU A 239 32.18 1.40 26.95
C GLU A 239 33.13 0.57 26.08
N LYS A 240 32.57 -0.23 25.16
CA LYS A 240 33.34 -1.21 24.40
C LYS A 240 33.93 -0.64 23.12
N TYR A 241 33.21 0.27 22.47
CA TYR A 241 33.56 0.85 21.17
C TYR A 241 33.31 2.37 21.18
N PRO A 242 33.96 3.15 22.07
CA PRO A 242 33.72 4.60 22.15
C PRO A 242 34.01 5.33 20.82
N GLU A 243 34.88 4.80 19.98
CA GLU A 243 35.25 5.36 18.68
C GLU A 243 34.14 5.33 17.65
N VAL A 244 33.04 4.57 17.87
CA VAL A 244 31.89 4.60 16.96
C VAL A 244 31.03 5.84 17.14
N PHE A 245 31.19 6.56 18.26
CA PHE A 245 30.46 7.80 18.51
C PHE A 245 31.20 9.01 17.94
N ALA A 246 30.43 10.04 17.62
CA ALA A 246 30.94 11.26 17.02
C ALA A 246 32.00 11.96 17.90
N LEU A 247 33.13 12.29 17.29
CA LEU A 247 34.13 13.15 17.91
C LEU A 247 33.57 14.57 18.00
N GLN A 248 33.50 15.13 19.21
CA GLN A 248 33.04 16.48 19.46
C GLN A 248 34.19 17.50 19.29
N PRO A 249 33.90 18.81 19.14
CA PRO A 249 34.93 19.85 19.02
C PRO A 249 35.85 19.95 20.23
N ASP A 250 35.42 19.52 21.41
CA ASP A 250 36.23 19.46 22.63
C ASP A 250 37.15 18.24 22.73
N GLY A 251 37.17 17.41 21.69
CA GLY A 251 37.95 16.19 21.62
C GLY A 251 37.33 14.98 22.31
N THR A 252 36.16 15.12 22.90
CA THR A 252 35.46 14.02 23.56
C THR A 252 34.57 13.21 22.56
N ARG A 253 34.17 12.02 22.99
CA ARG A 253 33.13 11.23 22.35
C ARG A 253 32.02 10.96 23.34
N SER A 254 31.50 12.02 23.89
CA SER A 254 30.42 11.97 24.88
C SER A 254 29.06 11.73 24.21
N GLY A 255 28.19 11.04 24.92
CA GLY A 255 26.78 11.00 24.56
C GLY A 255 26.16 12.39 24.69
N HIS A 256 25.13 12.63 23.94
CA HIS A 256 24.24 13.77 24.17
C HIS A 256 23.66 13.70 25.59
N PRO A 257 23.19 14.81 26.19
CA PRO A 257 22.43 14.77 27.47
C PRO A 257 21.30 13.71 27.45
N ASN A 258 20.73 13.40 26.30
CA ASN A 258 19.91 12.22 26.09
C ASN A 258 20.73 11.18 25.32
N PRO A 259 21.09 10.03 25.93
CA PRO A 259 21.87 8.99 25.26
C PRO A 259 21.28 8.47 23.95
N HIS A 260 19.95 8.43 23.84
CA HIS A 260 19.26 8.03 22.61
C HIS A 260 19.54 8.95 21.41
N ASN A 261 20.05 10.14 21.64
CA ASN A 261 20.39 11.10 20.60
C ASN A 261 21.90 11.14 20.28
N ALA A 262 22.69 10.25 20.86
CA ALA A 262 24.13 10.19 20.59
C ALA A 262 24.40 10.03 19.09
N LYS A 263 25.26 10.90 18.53
CA LYS A 263 25.65 10.84 17.13
C LYS A 263 26.77 9.84 16.92
N LEU A 264 26.88 9.32 15.71
CA LEU A 264 27.88 8.34 15.33
C LEU A 264 28.99 8.94 14.47
N CYS A 265 30.14 8.31 14.47
CA CYS A 265 31.24 8.56 13.57
C CYS A 265 31.03 7.75 12.29
N MET A 266 30.23 8.26 11.35
CA MET A 266 29.78 7.51 10.16
C MET A 266 30.91 7.07 9.25
N SER A 267 32.09 7.74 9.31
CA SER A 267 33.29 7.31 8.59
C SER A 267 34.03 6.16 9.27
N ASN A 268 33.63 5.75 10.47
CA ASN A 268 34.25 4.61 11.16
C ASN A 268 33.64 3.28 10.65
N PRO A 269 34.42 2.38 10.03
CA PRO A 269 33.91 1.11 9.53
C PRO A 269 33.22 0.27 10.61
N LYS A 270 33.64 0.40 11.88
CA LYS A 270 33.07 -0.37 13.01
C LYS A 270 31.59 -0.07 13.22
N VAL A 271 31.12 1.14 12.88
CA VAL A 271 29.67 1.47 12.89
C VAL A 271 28.89 0.53 11.98
N TRP A 272 29.38 0.34 10.77
CA TRP A 272 28.69 -0.50 9.77
C TRP A 272 28.84 -1.99 10.05
N GLU A 273 29.95 -2.43 10.63
CA GLU A 273 30.11 -3.81 11.09
C GLU A 273 29.07 -4.14 12.15
N LEU A 274 28.94 -3.30 13.20
CA LEU A 274 27.96 -3.49 14.27
C LEU A 274 26.52 -3.40 13.76
N TRP A 275 26.25 -2.51 12.82
CA TRP A 275 24.94 -2.41 12.20
C TRP A 275 24.58 -3.68 11.41
N LEU A 276 25.51 -4.21 10.63
CA LEU A 276 25.32 -5.46 9.88
C LEU A 276 25.16 -6.68 10.80
N GLU A 277 25.86 -6.70 11.94
CA GLU A 277 25.63 -7.73 12.97
C GLU A 277 24.19 -7.67 13.49
N GLY A 278 23.67 -6.46 13.76
CA GLY A 278 22.28 -6.24 14.14
C GLY A 278 21.28 -6.69 13.07
N VAL A 279 21.53 -6.34 11.80
CA VAL A 279 20.73 -6.78 10.65
C VAL A 279 20.70 -8.30 10.55
N ALA A 280 21.85 -8.96 10.73
CA ALA A 280 21.92 -10.42 10.70
C ALA A 280 21.12 -11.09 11.83
N GLU A 281 21.06 -10.46 13.00
CA GLU A 281 20.24 -10.90 14.13
C GLU A 281 18.74 -10.73 13.84
N GLU A 282 18.34 -9.58 13.32
CA GLU A 282 16.96 -9.31 12.93
C GLU A 282 16.47 -10.28 11.85
N LEU A 283 17.31 -10.64 10.87
CA LEU A 283 17.00 -11.62 9.84
C LEU A 283 16.83 -13.04 10.37
N LYS A 284 17.48 -13.40 11.47
CA LYS A 284 17.22 -14.69 12.15
C LYS A 284 15.83 -14.73 12.77
N ASN A 285 15.38 -13.58 13.30
CA ASN A 285 14.08 -13.46 13.95
C ASN A 285 12.94 -13.26 12.94
N ASP A 286 13.18 -12.53 11.86
CA ASP A 286 12.24 -12.32 10.74
C ASP A 286 12.95 -12.49 9.38
N PRO A 287 13.01 -13.71 8.83
CA PRO A 287 13.65 -14.00 7.54
C PRO A 287 12.99 -13.28 6.34
N HIS A 288 11.78 -12.73 6.52
CA HIS A 288 11.04 -12.04 5.48
C HIS A 288 11.25 -10.52 5.49
N ARG A 289 11.99 -10.01 6.46
CA ARG A 289 12.31 -8.59 6.54
C ARG A 289 13.20 -8.16 5.37
N THR A 290 12.83 -7.08 4.69
CA THR A 290 13.51 -6.58 3.49
C THR A 290 14.05 -5.16 3.64
N VAL A 291 13.71 -4.47 4.72
CA VAL A 291 14.13 -3.08 4.99
C VAL A 291 14.64 -3.00 6.43
N PHE A 292 15.79 -2.36 6.59
CA PHE A 292 16.46 -2.16 7.86
C PHE A 292 16.71 -0.69 8.09
N ASN A 293 16.43 -0.22 9.31
CA ASN A 293 16.56 1.18 9.65
C ASN A 293 18.03 1.56 9.92
N ALA A 294 18.53 2.54 9.17
CA ALA A 294 19.83 3.17 9.38
C ALA A 294 19.70 4.69 9.54
N SER A 295 18.52 5.16 9.95
CA SER A 295 18.26 6.59 10.15
C SER A 295 19.07 7.13 11.33
N PRO A 296 19.73 8.27 11.18
CA PRO A 296 20.50 8.87 12.27
C PRO A 296 19.61 9.32 13.42
N ASN A 297 20.19 9.39 14.62
CA ASN A 297 19.50 9.91 15.78
C ASN A 297 19.27 11.41 15.63
N ASP A 298 18.11 11.90 16.08
CA ASP A 298 17.83 13.33 16.19
C ASP A 298 18.73 13.99 17.26
N GLY A 299 18.75 15.31 17.26
CA GLY A 299 19.42 16.08 18.28
C GLY A 299 20.40 17.08 17.68
N TRP A 300 20.15 18.33 17.98
CA TRP A 300 20.93 19.47 17.49
C TRP A 300 22.20 19.66 18.33
N ALA A 301 22.09 19.42 19.64
CA ALA A 301 23.10 19.76 20.59
C ALA A 301 24.31 18.81 20.61
N SER A 302 24.15 17.61 20.04
CA SER A 302 25.24 16.62 19.99
C SER A 302 26.24 16.83 18.86
N GLY A 303 25.95 17.74 17.89
CA GLY A 303 26.84 18.03 16.78
C GLY A 303 27.14 16.82 15.88
N HIS A 304 27.74 17.08 14.72
CA HIS A 304 28.30 16.04 13.85
C HIS A 304 29.71 15.67 14.29
N CYS A 305 30.20 14.52 13.83
CA CYS A 305 31.55 14.09 14.08
C CYS A 305 32.55 15.04 13.40
N VAL A 306 33.46 15.62 14.15
CA VAL A 306 34.50 16.53 13.64
C VAL A 306 35.83 15.83 13.35
N CYS A 307 35.88 14.50 13.28
CA CYS A 307 37.08 13.80 12.91
C CYS A 307 37.45 14.10 11.44
N GLU A 308 38.73 14.00 11.11
CA GLU A 308 39.27 14.31 9.77
C GLU A 308 38.51 13.57 8.63
N LYS A 309 38.20 12.28 8.83
CA LYS A 309 37.53 11.46 7.84
C LYS A 309 36.06 11.89 7.61
N CYS A 310 35.32 12.22 8.68
CA CYS A 310 33.96 12.74 8.53
C CYS A 310 33.97 14.14 7.92
N SER A 311 34.94 14.96 8.32
CA SER A 311 35.09 16.31 7.81
C SER A 311 35.43 16.37 6.31
N ALA A 312 36.08 15.33 5.78
CA ALA A 312 36.35 15.23 4.35
C ALA A 312 35.07 15.04 3.49
N TRP A 313 33.96 14.70 4.10
CA TRP A 313 32.65 14.59 3.43
C TRP A 313 31.86 15.88 3.44
N ASP A 314 32.29 16.88 4.23
CA ASP A 314 31.60 18.17 4.30
C ASP A 314 31.73 18.92 2.97
N HIS A 315 30.70 19.67 2.61
CA HIS A 315 30.75 20.51 1.41
C HIS A 315 31.81 21.61 1.56
N PRO A 316 32.71 21.81 0.61
CA PRO A 316 33.84 22.76 0.74
C PRO A 316 33.39 24.22 0.90
N GLU A 317 32.20 24.59 0.40
CA GLU A 317 31.63 25.94 0.51
C GLU A 317 30.55 26.01 1.59
N GLY A 318 30.38 24.95 2.41
CA GLY A 318 29.35 24.90 3.45
C GLY A 318 29.64 25.83 4.61
N GLU A 319 28.60 26.39 5.19
CA GLU A 319 28.62 27.03 6.52
C GLU A 319 29.27 26.11 7.56
N PRO A 320 29.84 26.63 8.64
CA PRO A 320 30.50 25.80 9.65
C PRO A 320 29.62 24.63 10.07
N ARG A 321 30.18 23.45 10.16
CA ARG A 321 29.67 22.09 10.36
C ARG A 321 28.43 21.88 11.26
N VAL A 322 27.96 22.90 11.95
CA VAL A 322 26.77 22.85 12.79
C VAL A 322 25.49 22.59 11.94
N PHE A 323 25.54 22.83 10.64
CA PHE A 323 24.39 22.77 9.73
C PHE A 323 24.51 21.83 8.53
N ASN A 324 25.58 21.04 8.43
CA ASN A 324 25.76 20.11 7.31
C ASN A 324 24.94 18.81 7.50
N TRP A 325 23.62 18.94 7.61
CA TRP A 325 22.66 17.83 7.75
C TRP A 325 22.60 16.94 6.50
N PHE A 326 22.99 17.47 5.34
CA PHE A 326 22.75 16.82 4.07
C PHE A 326 23.84 15.85 3.62
N HIS A 327 24.99 15.82 4.31
CA HIS A 327 26.11 14.98 3.92
C HIS A 327 26.22 13.67 4.68
N LEU A 328 25.38 13.46 5.70
CA LEU A 328 25.40 12.27 6.55
C LEU A 328 24.10 11.46 6.47
N ASN A 329 23.21 11.77 5.53
CA ASN A 329 21.96 11.04 5.31
C ASN A 329 22.01 10.26 4.01
#